data_13a19e6396731048a8d760bc98227b8d
#
_entry.id   13a19e6396731048a8d760bc98227b8d
#
_cell.length_a   1.000
_cell.length_b   1.000
_cell.length_c   1.000
_cell.angle_alpha   90.00
_cell.angle_beta   90.00
_cell.angle_gamma   90.00
#
_symmetry.space_group_name_H-M   'P 1'
#
loop_
_entity.id
_entity.type
_entity.pdbx_description
1 polymer ?
#
loop_
_entity_poly.entity_id
_entity_poly.type
_entity_poly.pdbx_seq_one_letter_code
_entity_poly.pdbx_strand_id
1 'polypeptide(L)'
;MSAYIGRRILQGILVLFLVSFIAFIIFQYLGDPVMTLAGRYATQAQRAEVRKALGLDDPFYVQYFNFLKNALQGNFGMSYVTRVPVIDLIAERLPASIELAFVAESFAVIFGVSFGVFVSANPKNIISKFLMTGSLFGVSLPTFLVGILLIYLFSIVLGIMPS
;
A
#
# COMPACT_ATOMS: atom_id res chain seq x y z
N MET A 1 -25.34 20.27 1.04
CA MET A 1 -24.64 19.01 0.74
C MET A 1 -23.48 19.20 -0.26
N SER A 2 -23.63 20.01 -1.31
CA SER A 2 -22.56 20.29 -2.29
C SER A 2 -21.30 20.88 -1.68
N ALA A 3 -21.41 21.83 -0.76
CA ALA A 3 -20.26 22.42 -0.07
C ALA A 3 -19.46 21.41 0.79
N TYR A 4 -20.13 20.44 1.38
CA TYR A 4 -19.49 19.36 2.14
C TYR A 4 -18.67 18.45 1.20
N ILE A 5 -19.27 18.03 0.09
CA ILE A 5 -18.62 17.20 -0.92
C ILE A 5 -17.42 17.93 -1.51
N GLY A 6 -17.59 19.21 -1.90
CA GLY A 6 -16.48 20.02 -2.42
C GLY A 6 -15.31 20.14 -1.44
N ARG A 7 -15.60 20.37 -0.16
CA ARG A 7 -14.57 20.41 0.89
C ARG A 7 -13.85 19.08 1.05
N ARG A 8 -14.57 17.94 0.96
CA ARG A 8 -13.97 16.59 1.05
C ARG A 8 -13.07 16.27 -0.13
N ILE A 9 -13.52 16.64 -1.34
CA ILE A 9 -12.70 16.48 -2.55
C ILE A 9 -11.42 17.31 -2.45
N LEU A 10 -11.53 18.58 -2.05
CA LEU A 10 -10.37 19.46 -1.89
C LEU A 10 -9.40 18.93 -0.82
N GLN A 11 -9.90 18.42 0.30
CA GLN A 11 -9.07 17.76 1.31
C GLN A 11 -8.37 16.52 0.76
N GLY A 12 -9.07 15.68 -0.02
CA GLY A 12 -8.49 14.52 -0.68
C GLY A 12 -7.36 14.89 -1.65
N ILE A 13 -7.58 15.90 -2.49
CA ILE A 13 -6.56 16.40 -3.42
C ILE A 13 -5.34 16.93 -2.66
N LEU A 14 -5.54 17.69 -1.59
CA LEU A 14 -4.45 18.20 -0.75
C LEU A 14 -3.63 17.06 -0.13
N VAL A 15 -4.30 16.03 0.40
CA VAL A 15 -3.63 14.87 0.98
C VAL A 15 -2.83 14.12 -0.08
N LEU A 16 -3.41 13.88 -1.25
CA LEU A 16 -2.69 13.22 -2.36
C LEU A 16 -1.47 14.02 -2.79
N PHE A 17 -1.59 15.34 -2.87
CA PHE A 17 -0.47 16.23 -3.20
C PHE A 17 0.63 16.14 -2.14
N LEU A 18 0.29 16.21 -0.85
CA LEU A 18 1.26 16.11 0.24
C LEU A 18 1.95 14.75 0.27
N VAL A 19 1.19 13.66 0.11
CA VAL A 19 1.73 12.30 0.10
C VAL A 19 2.66 12.10 -1.10
N SER A 20 2.26 12.56 -2.29
CA SER A 20 3.12 12.46 -3.48
C SER A 20 4.39 13.29 -3.34
N PHE A 21 4.30 14.47 -2.72
CA PHE A 21 5.45 15.32 -2.45
C PHE A 21 6.43 14.68 -1.46
N ILE A 22 5.93 14.13 -0.37
CA ILE A 22 6.75 13.42 0.62
C ILE A 22 7.40 12.18 -0.02
N ALA A 23 6.63 11.40 -0.77
CA ALA A 23 7.16 10.24 -1.48
C ALA A 23 8.27 10.63 -2.46
N PHE A 24 8.06 11.70 -3.23
CA PHE A 24 9.07 12.23 -4.16
C PHE A 24 10.35 12.63 -3.44
N ILE A 25 10.25 13.35 -2.30
CA ILE A 25 11.41 13.70 -1.47
C ILE A 25 12.15 12.46 -0.98
N ILE A 26 11.42 11.48 -0.46
CA ILE A 26 12.03 10.23 0.04
C ILE A 26 12.80 9.54 -1.08
N PHE A 27 12.21 9.40 -2.27
CA PHE A 27 12.90 8.79 -3.41
C PHE A 27 14.11 9.58 -3.88
N GLN A 28 14.04 10.90 -3.84
CA GLN A 28 15.14 11.79 -4.25
C GLN A 28 16.36 11.68 -3.32
N TYR A 29 16.12 11.52 -2.03
CA TYR A 29 17.19 11.57 -1.01
C TYR A 29 17.58 10.20 -0.42
N LEU A 30 16.71 9.19 -0.46
CA LEU A 30 17.00 7.87 0.11
C LEU A 30 17.64 6.89 -0.87
N GLY A 31 17.60 7.15 -2.16
CA GLY A 31 18.18 6.28 -3.18
C GLY A 31 18.79 7.09 -4.32
N ASP A 32 20.01 6.81 -4.70
CA ASP A 32 20.57 7.36 -5.93
C ASP A 32 20.15 6.46 -7.11
N PRO A 33 19.13 6.86 -7.90
CA PRO A 33 18.63 6.08 -9.02
C PRO A 33 19.72 5.89 -10.10
N VAL A 34 20.68 6.79 -10.17
CA VAL A 34 21.79 6.72 -11.11
C VAL A 34 22.68 5.51 -10.81
N MET A 35 22.97 5.27 -9.52
CA MET A 35 23.79 4.11 -9.12
C MET A 35 23.10 2.78 -9.44
N THR A 36 21.78 2.74 -9.30
CA THR A 36 20.99 1.52 -9.53
C THR A 36 20.80 1.24 -11.03
N LEU A 37 20.59 2.28 -11.83
CA LEU A 37 20.35 2.14 -13.28
C LEU A 37 21.64 2.02 -14.10
N ALA A 38 22.65 2.84 -13.81
CA ALA A 38 23.93 2.78 -14.49
C ALA A 38 24.75 1.54 -14.09
N GLY A 39 24.51 1.01 -12.88
CA GLY A 39 25.24 -0.12 -12.33
C GLY A 39 26.50 0.30 -11.57
N ARG A 40 27.02 -0.65 -10.75
CA ARG A 40 28.19 -0.39 -9.87
C ARG A 40 29.47 -0.05 -10.62
N TYR A 41 29.64 -0.57 -11.82
CA TYR A 41 30.86 -0.41 -12.64
C TYR A 41 30.74 0.69 -13.70
N ALA A 42 29.66 1.47 -13.70
CA ALA A 42 29.47 2.54 -14.66
C ALA A 42 30.52 3.65 -14.49
N THR A 43 31.06 4.11 -15.61
CA THR A 43 31.97 5.24 -15.65
C THR A 43 31.24 6.54 -15.28
N GLN A 44 32.02 7.57 -14.95
CA GLN A 44 31.44 8.91 -14.64
C GLN A 44 30.65 9.46 -15.82
N ALA A 45 31.09 9.23 -17.05
CA ALA A 45 30.38 9.66 -18.25
C ALA A 45 29.00 8.97 -18.38
N GLN A 46 28.94 7.65 -18.18
CA GLN A 46 27.70 6.90 -18.22
C GLN A 46 26.72 7.32 -17.11
N ARG A 47 27.23 7.63 -15.92
CA ARG A 47 26.39 8.15 -14.81
C ARG A 47 25.84 9.54 -15.14
N ALA A 48 26.63 10.42 -15.73
CA ALA A 48 26.21 11.74 -16.16
C ALA A 48 25.12 11.65 -17.25
N GLU A 49 25.25 10.72 -18.18
CA GLU A 49 24.24 10.49 -19.21
C GLU A 49 22.91 10.00 -18.63
N VAL A 50 22.94 9.02 -17.72
CA VAL A 50 21.75 8.53 -17.01
C VAL A 50 21.12 9.65 -16.17
N ARG A 51 21.94 10.45 -15.47
CA ARG A 51 21.47 11.58 -14.67
C ARG A 51 20.73 12.60 -15.52
N LYS A 52 21.29 12.94 -16.69
CA LYS A 52 20.67 13.85 -17.65
C LYS A 52 19.40 13.25 -18.27
N ALA A 53 19.41 11.97 -18.63
CA ALA A 53 18.25 11.27 -19.17
C ALA A 53 17.07 11.22 -18.19
N LEU A 54 17.35 11.14 -16.88
CA LEU A 54 16.35 11.17 -15.82
C LEU A 54 15.92 12.60 -15.42
N GLY A 55 16.53 13.64 -15.98
CA GLY A 55 16.25 15.04 -15.62
C GLY A 55 16.65 15.40 -14.19
N LEU A 56 17.61 14.66 -13.59
CA LEU A 56 18.03 14.88 -12.20
C LEU A 56 18.89 16.14 -12.03
N ASP A 57 19.33 16.75 -13.13
CA ASP A 57 20.06 18.01 -13.14
C ASP A 57 19.12 19.22 -13.16
N ASP A 58 17.82 19.00 -13.37
CA ASP A 58 16.82 20.06 -13.37
C ASP A 58 16.57 20.58 -11.93
N PRO A 59 16.07 21.80 -11.77
CA PRO A 59 15.61 22.29 -10.46
C PRO A 59 14.56 21.36 -9.83
N PHE A 60 14.60 21.21 -8.52
CA PHE A 60 13.72 20.31 -7.77
C PHE A 60 12.22 20.43 -8.12
N TYR A 61 11.73 21.66 -8.27
CA TYR A 61 10.32 21.90 -8.62
C TYR A 61 9.99 21.40 -10.04
N VAL A 62 10.93 21.47 -11.00
CA VAL A 62 10.75 20.96 -12.37
C VAL A 62 10.65 19.43 -12.33
N GLN A 63 11.55 18.79 -11.59
CA GLN A 63 11.51 17.33 -11.41
C GLN A 63 10.19 16.87 -10.79
N TYR A 64 9.69 17.57 -9.76
CA TYR A 64 8.41 17.24 -9.12
C TYR A 64 7.23 17.45 -10.06
N PHE A 65 7.19 18.53 -10.82
CA PHE A 65 6.13 18.74 -11.82
C PHE A 65 6.15 17.67 -12.93
N ASN A 66 7.32 17.28 -13.40
CA ASN A 66 7.47 16.19 -14.37
C ASN A 66 6.99 14.87 -13.78
N PHE A 67 7.32 14.57 -12.53
CA PHE A 67 6.81 13.39 -11.82
C PHE A 67 5.27 13.39 -11.74
N LEU A 68 4.65 14.50 -11.33
CA LEU A 68 3.19 14.61 -11.28
C LEU A 68 2.55 14.45 -12.67
N LYS A 69 3.09 15.09 -13.67
CA LYS A 69 2.60 14.99 -15.05
C LYS A 69 2.64 13.54 -15.55
N ASN A 70 3.75 12.85 -15.34
CA ASN A 70 3.92 11.45 -15.72
C ASN A 70 2.94 10.55 -14.94
N ALA A 71 2.81 10.76 -13.64
CA ALA A 71 1.88 10.00 -12.79
C ALA A 71 0.42 10.16 -13.23
N LEU A 72 0.00 11.38 -13.60
CA LEU A 72 -1.33 11.64 -14.15
C LEU A 72 -1.60 10.96 -15.51
N GLN A 73 -0.54 10.66 -16.25
CA GLN A 73 -0.59 9.92 -17.51
C GLN A 73 -0.49 8.40 -17.31
N GLY A 74 -0.43 7.92 -16.06
CA GLY A 74 -0.24 6.50 -15.73
C GLY A 74 1.21 6.02 -15.88
N ASN A 75 2.15 6.92 -16.16
CA ASN A 75 3.56 6.59 -16.26
C ASN A 75 4.25 6.80 -14.90
N PHE A 76 4.40 5.73 -14.14
CA PHE A 76 5.08 5.72 -12.84
C PHE A 76 6.57 5.40 -12.93
N GLY A 77 7.12 5.38 -14.15
CA GLY A 77 8.51 5.04 -14.40
C GLY A 77 8.83 3.55 -14.31
N MET A 78 10.11 3.26 -14.19
CA MET A 78 10.66 1.90 -14.10
C MET A 78 10.99 1.56 -12.65
N SER A 79 10.70 0.33 -12.25
CA SER A 79 11.17 -0.20 -10.96
C SER A 79 12.69 -0.35 -10.99
N TYR A 80 13.36 0.23 -10.02
CA TYR A 80 14.84 0.13 -9.94
C TYR A 80 15.31 -1.27 -9.52
N VAL A 81 14.44 -2.06 -8.93
CA VAL A 81 14.75 -3.43 -8.47
C VAL A 81 14.54 -4.44 -9.59
N THR A 82 13.36 -4.41 -10.22
CA THR A 82 12.95 -5.41 -11.22
C THR A 82 13.21 -4.98 -12.65
N ARG A 83 13.48 -3.69 -12.90
CA ARG A 83 13.66 -3.07 -14.22
C ARG A 83 12.48 -3.26 -15.18
N VAL A 84 11.27 -3.37 -14.59
CA VAL A 84 10.01 -3.47 -15.31
C VAL A 84 9.20 -2.18 -15.05
N PRO A 85 8.33 -1.73 -15.96
CA PRO A 85 7.44 -0.59 -15.70
C PRO A 85 6.63 -0.80 -14.43
N VAL A 86 6.56 0.21 -13.58
CA VAL A 86 5.84 0.11 -12.29
C VAL A 86 4.35 -0.15 -12.50
N ILE A 87 3.77 0.38 -13.58
CA ILE A 87 2.36 0.16 -13.92
C ILE A 87 2.05 -1.32 -14.15
N ASP A 88 2.96 -2.06 -14.79
CA ASP A 88 2.80 -3.49 -15.08
C ASP A 88 2.84 -4.30 -13.77
N LEU A 89 3.76 -3.94 -12.85
CA LEU A 89 3.84 -4.56 -11.53
C LEU A 89 2.57 -4.31 -10.68
N ILE A 90 2.01 -3.11 -10.81
CA ILE A 90 0.74 -2.79 -10.15
C ILE A 90 -0.39 -3.61 -10.78
N ALA A 91 -0.49 -3.63 -12.12
CA ALA A 91 -1.54 -4.36 -12.82
C ALA A 91 -1.49 -5.87 -12.55
N GLU A 92 -0.31 -6.44 -12.37
CA GLU A 92 -0.13 -7.86 -12.03
C GLU A 92 -0.59 -8.18 -10.60
N ARG A 93 -0.30 -7.31 -9.63
CA ARG A 93 -0.51 -7.59 -8.20
C ARG A 93 -1.82 -7.05 -7.64
N LEU A 94 -2.33 -5.97 -8.22
CA LEU A 94 -3.54 -5.29 -7.74
C LEU A 94 -4.79 -6.20 -7.74
N PRO A 95 -5.05 -7.03 -8.77
CA PRO A 95 -6.22 -7.90 -8.78
C PRO A 95 -6.25 -8.86 -7.59
N ALA A 96 -5.12 -9.52 -7.29
CA ALA A 96 -5.02 -10.42 -6.13
C ALA A 96 -5.24 -9.69 -4.80
N SER A 97 -4.72 -8.47 -4.67
CA SER A 97 -4.93 -7.63 -3.48
C SER A 97 -6.38 -7.20 -3.31
N ILE A 98 -7.06 -6.86 -4.41
CA ILE A 98 -8.50 -6.49 -4.40
C ILE A 98 -9.35 -7.71 -4.05
N GLU A 99 -9.07 -8.88 -4.64
CA GLU A 99 -9.78 -10.11 -4.34
C GLU A 99 -9.66 -10.47 -2.85
N LEU A 100 -8.43 -10.43 -2.32
CA LEU A 100 -8.19 -10.69 -0.90
C LEU A 100 -8.91 -9.68 -0.01
N ALA A 101 -8.86 -8.39 -0.35
CA ALA A 101 -9.54 -7.34 0.41
C ALA A 101 -11.06 -7.53 0.40
N PHE A 102 -11.63 -7.84 -0.77
CA PHE A 102 -13.08 -8.07 -0.89
C PHE A 102 -13.55 -9.29 -0.10
N VAL A 103 -12.81 -10.39 -0.14
CA VAL A 103 -13.11 -11.60 0.63
C VAL A 103 -13.00 -11.29 2.12
N ALA A 104 -11.89 -10.67 2.57
CA ALA A 104 -11.67 -10.34 3.97
C ALA A 104 -12.76 -9.39 4.53
N GLU A 105 -13.11 -8.35 3.76
CA GLU A 105 -14.16 -7.40 4.16
C GLU A 105 -15.53 -8.07 4.22
N SER A 106 -15.85 -8.95 3.25
CA SER A 106 -17.10 -9.72 3.26
C SER A 106 -17.21 -10.58 4.53
N PHE A 107 -16.15 -11.27 4.90
CA PHE A 107 -16.10 -12.03 6.15
C PHE A 107 -16.27 -11.12 7.38
N ALA A 108 -15.54 -10.00 7.41
CA ALA A 108 -15.60 -9.04 8.51
C ALA A 108 -17.03 -8.49 8.71
N VAL A 109 -17.71 -8.12 7.62
CA VAL A 109 -19.08 -7.62 7.67
C VAL A 109 -20.04 -8.71 8.11
N ILE A 110 -20.02 -9.90 7.49
CA ILE A 110 -20.94 -10.99 7.81
C ILE A 110 -20.80 -11.40 9.29
N PHE A 111 -19.61 -11.70 9.73
CA PHE A 111 -19.40 -12.16 11.11
C PHE A 111 -19.47 -11.02 12.13
N GLY A 112 -18.91 -9.86 11.79
CA GLY A 112 -18.91 -8.69 12.68
C GLY A 112 -20.34 -8.20 12.98
N VAL A 113 -21.16 -8.03 11.94
CA VAL A 113 -22.55 -7.62 12.11
C VAL A 113 -23.36 -8.71 12.85
N SER A 114 -23.22 -9.97 12.44
CA SER A 114 -23.95 -11.08 13.07
C SER A 114 -23.62 -11.22 14.55
N PHE A 115 -22.35 -11.20 14.90
CA PHE A 115 -21.90 -11.28 16.30
C PHE A 115 -22.27 -10.02 17.07
N GLY A 116 -22.15 -8.84 16.47
CA GLY A 116 -22.54 -7.57 17.09
C GLY A 116 -24.03 -7.54 17.44
N VAL A 117 -24.91 -7.95 16.53
CA VAL A 117 -26.35 -8.07 16.76
C VAL A 117 -26.64 -9.10 17.84
N PHE A 118 -26.04 -10.28 17.79
CA PHE A 118 -26.21 -11.33 18.77
C PHE A 118 -25.83 -10.87 20.18
N VAL A 119 -24.66 -10.25 20.33
CA VAL A 119 -24.15 -9.72 21.60
C VAL A 119 -25.03 -8.63 22.14
N SER A 120 -25.50 -7.72 21.28
CA SER A 120 -26.42 -6.64 21.68
C SER A 120 -27.77 -7.16 22.15
N ALA A 121 -28.30 -8.18 21.48
CA ALA A 121 -29.59 -8.80 21.86
C ALA A 121 -29.50 -9.66 23.15
N ASN A 122 -28.33 -10.23 23.44
CA ASN A 122 -28.13 -11.16 24.55
C ASN A 122 -26.94 -10.78 25.45
N PRO A 123 -26.93 -9.60 26.09
CA PRO A 123 -25.77 -9.10 26.82
C PRO A 123 -25.37 -9.94 28.06
N LYS A 124 -26.27 -10.68 28.62
CA LYS A 124 -26.02 -11.52 29.82
C LYS A 124 -25.55 -12.94 29.46
N ASN A 125 -25.61 -13.33 28.18
CA ASN A 125 -25.21 -14.66 27.72
C ASN A 125 -23.68 -14.85 27.83
N ILE A 126 -23.28 -16.06 28.22
CA ILE A 126 -21.87 -16.42 28.34
C ILE A 126 -21.15 -16.33 26.98
N ILE A 127 -21.85 -16.69 25.89
CA ILE A 127 -21.30 -16.60 24.51
C ILE A 127 -21.04 -15.13 24.15
N SER A 128 -21.95 -14.21 24.52
CA SER A 128 -21.76 -12.78 24.29
C SER A 128 -20.54 -12.23 25.02
N LYS A 129 -20.32 -12.66 26.25
CA LYS A 129 -19.11 -12.29 27.01
C LYS A 129 -17.84 -12.84 26.35
N PHE A 130 -17.88 -14.08 25.89
CA PHE A 130 -16.75 -14.70 25.20
C PHE A 130 -16.42 -14.00 23.88
N LEU A 131 -17.44 -13.71 23.05
CA LEU A 131 -17.26 -12.96 21.78
C LEU A 131 -16.70 -11.55 22.03
N MET A 132 -17.20 -10.86 23.05
CA MET A 132 -16.73 -9.52 23.42
C MET A 132 -15.27 -9.53 23.88
N THR A 133 -14.92 -10.47 24.77
CA THR A 133 -13.56 -10.61 25.26
C THR A 133 -12.61 -11.03 24.12
N GLY A 134 -13.04 -11.98 23.28
CA GLY A 134 -12.28 -12.43 22.12
C GLY A 134 -12.04 -11.31 21.10
N SER A 135 -13.03 -10.45 20.84
CA SER A 135 -12.85 -9.31 19.93
C SER A 135 -11.88 -8.28 20.49
N LEU A 136 -11.93 -7.98 21.78
CA LEU A 136 -10.97 -7.09 22.43
C LEU A 136 -9.55 -7.65 22.37
N PHE A 137 -9.40 -8.95 22.60
CA PHE A 137 -8.12 -9.64 22.49
C PHE A 137 -7.60 -9.59 21.05
N GLY A 138 -8.47 -9.85 20.05
CA GLY A 138 -8.11 -9.81 18.64
C GLY A 138 -7.63 -8.43 18.17
N VAL A 139 -8.27 -7.35 18.62
CA VAL A 139 -7.83 -5.96 18.30
C VAL A 139 -6.51 -5.61 18.98
N SER A 140 -6.20 -6.23 20.14
CA SER A 140 -4.95 -5.97 20.86
C SER A 140 -3.73 -6.63 20.22
N LEU A 141 -3.92 -7.63 19.36
CA LEU A 141 -2.83 -8.29 18.66
C LEU A 141 -2.40 -7.50 17.42
N PRO A 142 -1.09 -7.34 17.18
CA PRO A 142 -0.60 -6.78 15.94
C PRO A 142 -1.05 -7.63 14.74
N THR A 143 -1.61 -6.99 13.71
CA THR A 143 -2.17 -7.68 12.54
C THR A 143 -1.16 -8.58 11.81
N PHE A 144 0.11 -8.15 11.74
CA PHE A 144 1.16 -8.97 11.13
C PHE A 144 1.42 -10.27 11.91
N LEU A 145 1.31 -10.23 13.24
CA LEU A 145 1.48 -11.43 14.08
C LEU A 145 0.34 -12.43 13.82
N VAL A 146 -0.89 -11.94 13.73
CA VAL A 146 -2.04 -12.76 13.37
C VAL A 146 -1.84 -13.41 12.00
N GLY A 147 -1.35 -12.64 11.01
CA GLY A 147 -1.02 -13.14 9.67
C GLY A 147 0.01 -14.28 9.71
N ILE A 148 1.11 -14.10 10.43
CA ILE A 148 2.16 -15.13 10.58
C ILE A 148 1.61 -16.39 11.25
N LEU A 149 0.80 -16.22 12.31
CA LEU A 149 0.21 -17.37 13.01
C LEU A 149 -0.77 -18.14 12.14
N LEU A 150 -1.56 -17.45 11.31
CA LEU A 150 -2.47 -18.08 10.35
C LEU A 150 -1.69 -18.85 9.26
N ILE A 151 -0.64 -18.25 8.71
CA ILE A 151 0.23 -18.94 7.74
C ILE A 151 0.84 -20.17 8.39
N TYR A 152 1.40 -20.06 9.60
CA TYR A 152 1.96 -21.17 10.33
C TYR A 152 0.94 -22.29 10.53
N LEU A 153 -0.26 -21.95 10.99
CA LEU A 153 -1.30 -22.93 11.26
C LEU A 153 -1.80 -23.60 9.98
N PHE A 154 -2.18 -22.84 8.96
CA PHE A 154 -2.84 -23.38 7.77
C PHE A 154 -1.86 -23.95 6.74
N SER A 155 -0.67 -23.39 6.62
CA SER A 155 0.32 -23.86 5.65
C SER A 155 1.25 -24.92 6.24
N ILE A 156 1.79 -24.71 7.46
CA ILE A 156 2.81 -25.59 8.02
C ILE A 156 2.18 -26.75 8.83
N VAL A 157 1.24 -26.43 9.73
CA VAL A 157 0.66 -27.45 10.63
C VAL A 157 -0.43 -28.27 9.92
N LEU A 158 -1.35 -27.62 9.23
CA LEU A 158 -2.48 -28.27 8.57
C LEU A 158 -2.17 -28.67 7.12
N GLY A 159 -1.19 -28.04 6.46
CA GLY A 159 -0.81 -28.32 5.07
C GLY A 159 -1.91 -28.07 4.04
N ILE A 160 -2.91 -27.21 4.37
CA ILE A 160 -4.09 -26.96 3.52
C ILE A 160 -3.82 -25.83 2.52
N MET A 161 -2.90 -24.91 2.84
CA MET A 161 -2.58 -23.75 2.00
C MET A 161 -1.10 -23.78 1.58
N PRO A 162 -0.79 -23.29 0.37
CA PRO A 162 0.61 -23.11 -0.03
C PRO A 162 1.28 -22.03 0.85
N SER A 163 2.58 -22.24 1.11
CA SER A 163 3.42 -21.28 1.85
C SER A 163 4.07 -20.27 0.93
#